data_9432bd16065a5872bf7f048647ff580f
#
_entry.id   9432bd16065a5872bf7f048647ff580f
#
_cell.length_a   1.000
_cell.length_b   1.000
_cell.length_c   1.000
_cell.angle_alpha   90.00
_cell.angle_beta   90.00
_cell.angle_gamma   90.00
#
_symmetry.space_group_name_H-M   'P 1'
#
loop_
_entity.id
_entity.type
_entity.pdbx_description
1 polymer ?
#
loop_
_entity_poly.entity_id
_entity_poly.type
_entity_poly.pdbx_seq_one_letter_code
_entity_poly.pdbx_strand_id
1 'polypeptide(L)'
;MNIDRPFSTPIFYTQLENEKLFDIQEEIGKNLKDYDWSFNETWQSHWIAGNFDSDIISDINLNKFADYLDKQIRIVCDEINFPYVEYKRQSWFTKLNQNNYAHKHNHGTSDLSGVYYFKTNGEDGNIKFHTPSIQVYSSIFNNYSAKPFFFKPEVGKMIIFPGFLEHSVGTNINKDERISMSFNIIFNKYII
;
A
#
# COMPACT_ATOMS: atom_id res chain seq x y z
N MET A 1 -1.44 -2.70 36.10
CA MET A 1 -2.57 -2.25 35.26
C MET A 1 -2.46 -3.00 33.96
N ASN A 2 -3.50 -3.74 33.55
CA ASN A 2 -3.56 -4.41 32.24
C ASN A 2 -4.26 -3.50 31.25
N ILE A 3 -3.86 -3.56 29.95
CA ILE A 3 -4.44 -2.74 28.89
C ILE A 3 -4.91 -3.69 27.80
N ASP A 4 -6.22 -3.70 27.54
CA ASP A 4 -6.81 -4.37 26.37
C ASP A 4 -7.05 -3.34 25.27
N ARG A 5 -6.92 -3.78 24.00
CA ARG A 5 -7.12 -2.95 22.81
C ARG A 5 -8.08 -3.64 21.84
N PRO A 6 -9.37 -3.82 22.23
CA PRO A 6 -10.30 -4.68 21.50
C PRO A 6 -10.67 -4.16 20.09
N PHE A 7 -10.44 -2.89 19.80
CA PHE A 7 -10.81 -2.25 18.53
C PHE A 7 -9.60 -1.72 17.76
N SER A 8 -8.44 -2.36 17.94
CA SER A 8 -7.26 -1.99 17.18
C SER A 8 -7.39 -2.37 15.70
N THR A 9 -6.97 -1.48 14.81
CA THR A 9 -6.89 -1.75 13.37
C THR A 9 -5.45 -2.16 13.05
N PRO A 10 -5.20 -3.39 12.58
CA PRO A 10 -3.85 -3.83 12.26
C PRO A 10 -3.33 -3.19 10.98
N ILE A 11 -2.03 -2.88 10.98
CA ILE A 11 -1.26 -2.52 9.79
C ILE A 11 -0.04 -3.43 9.77
N PHE A 12 0.11 -4.20 8.71
CA PHE A 12 1.22 -5.14 8.53
C PHE A 12 2.31 -4.48 7.70
N TYR A 13 3.56 -4.73 8.01
CA TYR A 13 4.66 -4.25 7.19
C TYR A 13 5.85 -5.21 7.23
N THR A 14 6.59 -5.24 6.13
CA THR A 14 7.80 -6.06 5.99
C THR A 14 8.83 -5.29 5.17
N GLN A 15 10.09 -5.66 5.34
CA GLN A 15 11.21 -5.10 4.61
C GLN A 15 11.90 -6.21 3.83
N LEU A 16 11.98 -6.07 2.52
CA LEU A 16 12.81 -6.93 1.68
C LEU A 16 14.27 -6.52 1.78
N GLU A 17 15.14 -7.49 1.87
CA GLU A 17 16.58 -7.31 1.97
C GLU A 17 17.35 -8.30 1.08
N ASN A 18 18.63 -8.02 0.85
CA ASN A 18 19.58 -8.90 0.21
C ASN A 18 19.19 -9.33 -1.22
N GLU A 19 19.47 -10.58 -1.57
CA GLU A 19 19.24 -11.14 -2.92
C GLU A 19 17.78 -11.02 -3.37
N LYS A 20 16.82 -11.19 -2.47
CA LYS A 20 15.39 -11.09 -2.81
C LYS A 20 14.99 -9.67 -3.18
N LEU A 21 15.55 -8.67 -2.51
CA LEU A 21 15.34 -7.27 -2.88
C LEU A 21 15.90 -7.02 -4.28
N PHE A 22 17.14 -7.46 -4.54
CA PHE A 22 17.78 -7.30 -5.84
C PHE A 22 16.96 -7.94 -6.96
N ASP A 23 16.53 -9.17 -6.77
CA ASP A 23 15.74 -9.94 -7.74
C ASP A 23 14.43 -9.26 -8.13
N ILE A 24 13.69 -8.76 -7.14
CA ILE A 24 12.41 -8.06 -7.35
C ILE A 24 12.64 -6.69 -7.98
N GLN A 25 13.67 -5.96 -7.56
CA GLN A 25 14.02 -4.66 -8.14
C GLN A 25 14.41 -4.80 -9.62
N GLU A 26 15.20 -5.82 -9.96
CA GLU A 26 15.57 -6.12 -11.34
C GLU A 26 14.36 -6.49 -12.19
N GLU A 27 13.47 -7.36 -11.69
CA GLU A 27 12.25 -7.76 -12.38
C GLU A 27 11.36 -6.54 -12.67
N ILE A 28 11.06 -5.73 -11.66
CA ILE A 28 10.24 -4.52 -11.82
C ILE A 28 10.92 -3.54 -12.78
N GLY A 29 12.22 -3.26 -12.59
CA GLY A 29 12.95 -2.31 -13.42
C GLY A 29 12.99 -2.68 -14.90
N LYS A 30 13.09 -3.97 -15.23
CA LYS A 30 13.06 -4.47 -16.61
C LYS A 30 11.67 -4.31 -17.26
N ASN A 31 10.62 -4.65 -16.55
CA ASN A 31 9.28 -4.77 -17.11
C ASN A 31 8.49 -3.45 -17.07
N LEU A 32 8.82 -2.54 -16.14
CA LEU A 32 8.19 -1.21 -16.05
C LEU A 32 8.81 -0.17 -16.99
N LYS A 33 10.00 -0.43 -17.51
CA LYS A 33 10.83 0.51 -18.25
C LYS A 33 10.12 1.21 -19.42
N ASP A 34 9.35 0.44 -20.17
CA ASP A 34 8.69 0.90 -21.41
C ASP A 34 7.17 1.12 -21.22
N TYR A 35 6.72 1.19 -19.97
CA TYR A 35 5.29 1.35 -19.68
C TYR A 35 4.87 2.82 -19.74
N ASP A 36 3.70 3.09 -20.33
CA ASP A 36 3.14 4.42 -20.43
C ASP A 36 2.58 4.91 -19.09
N TRP A 37 2.85 6.18 -18.78
CA TRP A 37 2.37 6.83 -17.58
C TRP A 37 1.31 7.86 -17.91
N SER A 38 0.14 7.80 -17.25
CA SER A 38 -0.91 8.80 -17.33
C SER A 38 -1.02 9.62 -16.06
N PHE A 39 -1.31 10.92 -16.18
CA PHE A 39 -1.52 11.79 -15.03
C PHE A 39 -2.94 11.65 -14.50
N ASN A 40 -3.09 11.44 -13.20
CA ASN A 40 -4.38 11.40 -12.54
C ASN A 40 -4.78 12.80 -12.08
N GLU A 41 -5.74 13.43 -12.77
CA GLU A 41 -6.15 14.80 -12.53
C GLU A 41 -7.37 14.93 -11.61
N THR A 42 -8.14 13.87 -11.42
CA THR A 42 -9.51 13.99 -10.89
C THR A 42 -9.58 14.33 -9.41
N TRP A 43 -8.70 13.78 -8.58
CA TRP A 43 -8.71 13.99 -7.12
C TRP A 43 -7.39 13.67 -6.43
N GLN A 44 -6.38 13.35 -7.20
CA GLN A 44 -5.02 13.05 -6.73
C GLN A 44 -4.02 13.72 -7.69
N SER A 45 -2.86 14.08 -7.18
CA SER A 45 -1.80 14.65 -7.99
C SER A 45 -0.66 13.64 -8.10
N HIS A 46 -0.76 12.71 -9.05
CA HIS A 46 0.30 11.73 -9.32
C HIS A 46 0.15 11.06 -10.69
N TRP A 47 1.20 10.37 -11.13
CA TRP A 47 1.22 9.60 -12.36
C TRP A 47 0.94 8.13 -12.07
N ILE A 48 0.22 7.46 -12.97
CA ILE A 48 -0.16 6.07 -12.86
C ILE A 48 0.33 5.31 -14.09
N ALA A 49 0.89 4.12 -13.87
CA ALA A 49 1.05 3.09 -14.88
C ALA A 49 0.15 1.91 -14.53
N GLY A 50 -0.66 1.48 -15.48
CA GLY A 50 -1.74 0.50 -15.27
C GLY A 50 -3.09 1.18 -15.08
N ASN A 51 -4.05 0.40 -14.59
CA ASN A 51 -5.43 0.82 -14.38
C ASN A 51 -5.91 0.31 -13.01
N PHE A 52 -6.75 1.05 -12.31
CA PHE A 52 -7.31 0.67 -11.01
C PHE A 52 -8.16 -0.61 -11.05
N ASP A 53 -8.68 -1.00 -12.22
CA ASP A 53 -9.49 -2.20 -12.40
C ASP A 53 -8.70 -3.40 -12.98
N SER A 54 -7.43 -3.20 -13.33
CA SER A 54 -6.53 -4.20 -13.89
C SER A 54 -5.49 -4.69 -12.88
N ASP A 55 -4.66 -5.64 -13.29
CA ASP A 55 -3.58 -6.20 -12.49
C ASP A 55 -2.24 -6.10 -13.23
N ILE A 56 -1.57 -4.95 -13.10
CA ILE A 56 -0.29 -4.70 -13.78
C ILE A 56 0.78 -5.74 -13.41
N ILE A 57 0.72 -6.34 -12.22
CA ILE A 57 1.64 -7.41 -11.82
C ILE A 57 1.55 -8.58 -12.80
N SER A 58 0.33 -8.98 -13.19
CA SER A 58 0.11 -10.02 -14.20
C SER A 58 0.37 -9.51 -15.61
N ASP A 59 -0.06 -8.29 -15.95
CA ASP A 59 0.02 -7.73 -17.29
C ASP A 59 1.47 -7.61 -17.80
N ILE A 60 2.42 -7.32 -16.91
CA ILE A 60 3.84 -7.21 -17.22
C ILE A 60 4.70 -8.34 -16.64
N ASN A 61 4.08 -9.47 -16.26
CA ASN A 61 4.74 -10.70 -15.81
C ASN A 61 5.72 -10.51 -14.63
N LEU A 62 5.32 -9.81 -13.57
CA LEU A 62 6.11 -9.66 -12.35
C LEU A 62 5.95 -10.90 -11.46
N ASN A 63 6.46 -12.04 -11.90
CA ASN A 63 6.23 -13.34 -11.25
C ASN A 63 6.91 -13.45 -9.87
N LYS A 64 8.15 -12.99 -9.73
CA LYS A 64 8.87 -12.99 -8.44
C LYS A 64 8.18 -12.08 -7.41
N PHE A 65 7.69 -10.92 -7.87
CA PHE A 65 6.92 -10.03 -7.02
C PHE A 65 5.57 -10.63 -6.64
N ALA A 66 4.88 -11.27 -7.58
CA ALA A 66 3.60 -11.95 -7.32
C ALA A 66 3.73 -13.05 -6.26
N ASP A 67 4.73 -13.91 -6.38
CA ASP A 67 5.03 -14.98 -5.40
C ASP A 67 5.37 -14.39 -4.01
N TYR A 68 6.13 -13.30 -3.98
CA TYR A 68 6.44 -12.62 -2.73
C TYR A 68 5.18 -12.02 -2.09
N LEU A 69 4.35 -11.33 -2.87
CA LEU A 69 3.09 -10.74 -2.38
C LEU A 69 2.15 -11.82 -1.86
N ASP A 70 1.96 -12.91 -2.61
CA ASP A 70 1.09 -14.03 -2.18
C ASP A 70 1.53 -14.60 -0.84
N LYS A 71 2.84 -14.78 -0.65
CA LYS A 71 3.38 -15.21 0.64
C LYS A 71 3.05 -14.23 1.77
N GLN A 72 3.12 -12.91 1.53
CA GLN A 72 2.77 -11.92 2.55
C GLN A 72 1.27 -11.93 2.87
N ILE A 73 0.41 -12.10 1.86
CA ILE A 73 -1.05 -12.22 2.06
C ILE A 73 -1.38 -13.46 2.92
N ARG A 74 -0.72 -14.60 2.69
CA ARG A 74 -0.88 -15.79 3.54
C ARG A 74 -0.53 -15.50 5.01
N ILE A 75 0.61 -14.85 5.25
CA ILE A 75 1.03 -14.45 6.60
C ILE A 75 -0.03 -13.53 7.26
N VAL A 76 -0.56 -12.57 6.51
CA VAL A 76 -1.63 -11.69 7.03
C VAL A 76 -2.88 -12.50 7.38
N CYS A 77 -3.30 -13.43 6.53
CA CYS A 77 -4.45 -14.30 6.80
C CYS A 77 -4.24 -15.13 8.08
N ASP A 78 -3.07 -15.71 8.26
CA ASP A 78 -2.72 -16.48 9.46
C ASP A 78 -2.78 -15.61 10.73
N GLU A 79 -2.24 -14.39 10.68
CA GLU A 79 -2.21 -13.46 11.82
C GLU A 79 -3.61 -12.98 12.25
N ILE A 80 -4.56 -12.88 11.31
CA ILE A 80 -5.94 -12.48 11.61
C ILE A 80 -6.90 -13.66 11.76
N ASN A 81 -6.40 -14.90 11.73
CA ASN A 81 -7.18 -16.14 11.75
C ASN A 81 -8.25 -16.19 10.64
N PHE A 82 -7.94 -15.67 9.47
CA PHE A 82 -8.79 -15.75 8.29
C PHE A 82 -8.30 -16.90 7.40
N PRO A 83 -9.17 -17.82 6.92
CA PRO A 83 -8.73 -18.89 6.03
C PRO A 83 -8.23 -18.29 4.72
N TYR A 84 -7.03 -18.66 4.31
CA TYR A 84 -6.52 -18.28 3.01
C TYR A 84 -7.37 -18.93 1.91
N VAL A 85 -7.98 -18.09 1.09
CA VAL A 85 -8.80 -18.50 -0.06
C VAL A 85 -8.33 -17.77 -1.31
N GLU A 86 -8.79 -18.20 -2.48
CA GLU A 86 -8.52 -17.49 -3.73
C GLU A 86 -8.99 -16.04 -3.65
N TYR A 87 -8.27 -15.16 -4.31
CA TYR A 87 -8.58 -13.75 -4.34
C TYR A 87 -8.38 -13.15 -5.73
N LYS A 88 -9.14 -12.09 -6.01
CA LYS A 88 -8.87 -11.19 -7.12
C LYS A 88 -7.87 -10.13 -6.66
N ARG A 89 -6.86 -9.86 -7.49
CA ARG A 89 -5.93 -8.76 -7.30
C ARG A 89 -6.21 -7.64 -8.30
N GLN A 90 -6.06 -6.41 -7.84
CA GLN A 90 -5.93 -5.21 -8.67
C GLN A 90 -4.60 -4.57 -8.31
N SER A 91 -3.85 -4.09 -9.28
CA SER A 91 -2.56 -3.46 -9.00
C SER A 91 -2.17 -2.43 -10.07
N TRP A 92 -1.43 -1.40 -9.65
CA TRP A 92 -0.93 -0.34 -10.49
C TRP A 92 0.33 0.29 -9.91
N PHE A 93 1.16 0.91 -10.73
CA PHE A 93 2.24 1.75 -10.23
C PHE A 93 1.77 3.20 -10.05
N THR A 94 2.28 3.82 -9.01
CA THR A 94 2.09 5.26 -8.73
C THR A 94 3.46 5.95 -8.75
N LYS A 95 3.56 7.06 -9.48
CA LYS A 95 4.74 7.91 -9.52
C LYS A 95 4.41 9.29 -9.00
N LEU A 96 5.14 9.72 -7.97
CA LEU A 96 5.07 11.05 -7.39
C LEU A 96 6.32 11.84 -7.81
N ASN A 97 6.12 12.78 -8.72
CA ASN A 97 7.11 13.80 -9.04
C ASN A 97 7.10 14.90 -7.97
N GLN A 98 8.00 15.88 -8.08
CA GLN A 98 8.02 17.02 -7.18
C GLN A 98 6.63 17.69 -7.12
N ASN A 99 6.17 18.02 -5.91
CA ASN A 99 4.86 18.59 -5.57
C ASN A 99 3.65 17.65 -5.76
N ASN A 100 3.85 16.41 -6.18
CA ASN A 100 2.76 15.43 -6.23
C ASN A 100 2.47 14.84 -4.83
N TYR A 101 1.23 14.38 -4.63
CA TYR A 101 0.72 13.83 -3.38
C TYR A 101 -0.50 12.95 -3.64
N ALA A 102 -1.03 12.29 -2.61
CA ALA A 102 -2.34 11.64 -2.66
C ALA A 102 -3.23 12.14 -1.51
N HIS A 103 -4.44 12.58 -1.85
CA HIS A 103 -5.45 12.97 -0.87
C HIS A 103 -5.86 11.83 0.03
N LYS A 104 -6.53 12.15 1.12
CA LYS A 104 -7.12 11.18 2.03
C LYS A 104 -8.22 10.40 1.30
N HIS A 105 -8.09 9.08 1.28
CA HIS A 105 -8.99 8.14 0.61
C HIS A 105 -8.90 6.74 1.27
N ASN A 106 -9.77 5.84 0.85
CA ASN A 106 -9.72 4.41 1.16
C ASN A 106 -10.04 3.61 -0.10
N HIS A 107 -9.96 2.29 -0.02
CA HIS A 107 -10.21 1.37 -1.12
C HIS A 107 -11.50 0.55 -0.92
N GLY A 108 -12.47 1.12 -0.25
CA GLY A 108 -13.87 0.73 -0.01
C GLY A 108 -14.24 -0.75 -0.09
N THR A 109 -14.18 -1.33 -1.26
CA THR A 109 -14.62 -2.70 -1.54
C THR A 109 -13.52 -3.76 -1.40
N SER A 110 -12.26 -3.35 -1.22
CA SER A 110 -11.14 -4.26 -1.05
C SER A 110 -11.05 -4.77 0.39
N ASP A 111 -10.70 -6.03 0.58
CA ASP A 111 -10.47 -6.59 1.90
C ASP A 111 -9.13 -6.12 2.48
N LEU A 112 -8.09 -6.19 1.66
CA LEU A 112 -6.78 -5.66 1.97
C LEU A 112 -6.33 -4.73 0.84
N SER A 113 -5.53 -3.74 1.20
CA SER A 113 -4.81 -2.87 0.29
C SER A 113 -3.36 -2.78 0.73
N GLY A 114 -2.48 -2.39 -0.18
CA GLY A 114 -1.09 -2.27 0.20
C GLY A 114 -0.27 -1.45 -0.78
N VAL A 115 0.94 -1.18 -0.35
CA VAL A 115 1.95 -0.46 -1.13
C VAL A 115 3.31 -1.15 -0.96
N TYR A 116 4.04 -1.26 -2.07
CA TYR A 116 5.44 -1.64 -2.12
C TYR A 116 6.27 -0.50 -2.70
N TYR A 117 7.35 -0.10 -2.04
CA TYR A 117 8.20 1.00 -2.50
C TYR A 117 9.32 0.47 -3.39
N PHE A 118 9.19 0.74 -4.70
CA PHE A 118 10.19 0.37 -5.70
C PHE A 118 11.33 1.39 -5.77
N LYS A 119 11.02 2.69 -5.81
CA LYS A 119 12.00 3.78 -5.88
C LYS A 119 11.62 4.90 -4.93
N THR A 120 12.52 5.27 -4.04
CA THR A 120 12.34 6.36 -3.07
C THR A 120 13.68 6.80 -2.52
N ASN A 121 13.76 8.07 -2.09
CA ASN A 121 14.89 8.60 -1.31
C ASN A 121 14.60 8.64 0.20
N GLY A 122 13.43 8.17 0.65
CA GLY A 122 13.02 8.13 2.05
C GLY A 122 12.38 9.43 2.58
N GLU A 123 12.37 10.51 1.80
CA GLU A 123 11.82 11.82 2.20
C GLU A 123 10.86 12.42 1.17
N ASP A 124 10.31 11.56 0.31
CA ASP A 124 9.46 11.92 -0.81
C ASP A 124 7.96 11.68 -0.54
N GLY A 125 7.56 11.84 0.71
CA GLY A 125 6.17 11.79 1.16
C GLY A 125 5.82 10.50 1.92
N ASN A 126 5.54 10.65 3.21
CA ASN A 126 5.10 9.55 4.07
C ASN A 126 3.67 9.12 3.72
N ILE A 127 3.38 7.82 3.79
CA ILE A 127 2.00 7.37 3.90
C ILE A 127 1.52 7.62 5.33
N LYS A 128 0.32 8.19 5.46
CA LYS A 128 -0.33 8.54 6.73
C LYS A 128 -1.66 7.80 6.82
N PHE A 129 -1.87 7.06 7.90
CA PHE A 129 -3.11 6.38 8.21
C PHE A 129 -3.91 7.19 9.21
N HIS A 130 -5.22 7.30 8.97
CA HIS A 130 -6.15 8.06 9.79
C HIS A 130 -7.02 7.12 10.63
N THR A 131 -7.33 7.53 11.86
CA THR A 131 -8.18 6.69 12.73
C THR A 131 -9.57 6.49 12.12
N PRO A 132 -10.09 5.25 12.10
CA PRO A 132 -11.46 5.00 11.69
C PRO A 132 -12.51 5.44 12.73
N SER A 133 -12.08 5.75 13.96
CA SER A 133 -12.97 6.14 15.07
C SER A 133 -13.07 7.66 15.16
N ILE A 134 -13.97 8.25 14.41
CA ILE A 134 -14.17 9.73 14.37
C ILE A 134 -14.52 10.31 15.75
N GLN A 135 -15.20 9.54 16.63
CA GLN A 135 -15.58 9.96 17.98
C GLN A 135 -14.38 10.27 18.88
N VAL A 136 -13.19 9.72 18.57
CA VAL A 136 -11.97 9.97 19.33
C VAL A 136 -11.54 11.44 19.26
N TYR A 137 -11.88 12.15 18.16
CA TYR A 137 -11.50 13.55 17.97
C TYR A 137 -12.10 14.51 19.01
N SER A 138 -13.22 14.15 19.62
CA SER A 138 -13.88 14.97 20.65
C SER A 138 -13.58 14.57 22.09
N SER A 139 -12.63 13.67 22.32
CA SER A 139 -12.33 13.13 23.64
C SER A 139 -10.91 13.44 24.11
N ILE A 140 -10.66 13.18 25.41
CA ILE A 140 -9.28 13.25 25.98
C ILE A 140 -8.30 12.25 25.31
N PHE A 141 -8.84 11.22 24.64
CA PHE A 141 -8.05 10.22 23.90
C PHE A 141 -7.60 10.71 22.51
N ASN A 142 -7.98 11.93 22.08
CA ASN A 142 -7.55 12.49 20.80
C ASN A 142 -6.02 12.40 20.61
N ASN A 143 -5.27 12.81 21.61
CA ASN A 143 -3.80 12.75 21.54
C ASN A 143 -3.23 11.34 21.50
N TYR A 144 -3.99 10.35 21.95
CA TYR A 144 -3.55 8.94 22.00
C TYR A 144 -3.94 8.13 20.75
N SER A 145 -5.15 8.35 20.24
CA SER A 145 -5.74 7.48 19.20
C SER A 145 -6.08 8.19 17.89
N ALA A 146 -6.12 9.53 17.87
CA ALA A 146 -6.53 10.29 16.68
C ALA A 146 -5.35 10.84 15.87
N LYS A 147 -4.13 10.82 16.40
CA LYS A 147 -2.96 11.24 15.63
C LYS A 147 -2.74 10.28 14.46
N PRO A 148 -2.56 10.79 13.24
CA PRO A 148 -2.23 9.95 12.11
C PRO A 148 -0.96 9.14 12.41
N PHE A 149 -1.01 7.85 12.13
CA PHE A 149 0.15 6.98 12.14
C PHE A 149 0.80 7.00 10.75
N PHE A 150 2.10 7.03 10.66
CA PHE A 150 2.79 7.15 9.37
C PHE A 150 3.99 6.22 9.25
N PHE A 151 4.28 5.85 8.00
CA PHE A 151 5.52 5.18 7.63
C PHE A 151 6.30 6.06 6.66
N LYS A 152 7.62 6.09 6.86
CA LYS A 152 8.54 6.59 5.85
C LYS A 152 8.64 5.59 4.70
N PRO A 153 8.69 6.06 3.45
CA PRO A 153 9.00 5.19 2.32
C PRO A 153 10.45 4.69 2.42
N GLU A 154 10.65 3.42 2.15
CA GLU A 154 11.97 2.78 2.07
C GLU A 154 11.95 1.75 0.95
N VAL A 155 12.97 1.71 0.11
CA VAL A 155 13.06 0.74 -0.99
C VAL A 155 12.95 -0.69 -0.45
N GLY A 156 12.05 -1.48 -1.02
CA GLY A 156 11.78 -2.85 -0.57
C GLY A 156 10.78 -2.99 0.58
N LYS A 157 10.32 -1.87 1.16
CA LYS A 157 9.26 -1.92 2.18
C LYS A 157 7.91 -2.19 1.54
N MET A 158 7.18 -3.14 2.11
CA MET A 158 5.78 -3.42 1.81
C MET A 158 4.93 -3.14 3.04
N ILE A 159 3.79 -2.48 2.83
CA ILE A 159 2.80 -2.21 3.87
C ILE A 159 1.46 -2.76 3.39
N ILE A 160 0.77 -3.53 4.24
CA ILE A 160 -0.54 -4.12 3.96
C ILE A 160 -1.50 -3.70 5.08
N PHE A 161 -2.69 -3.28 4.71
CA PHE A 161 -3.69 -2.74 5.65
C PHE A 161 -5.11 -3.04 5.15
N PRO A 162 -6.14 -2.99 6.03
CA PRO A 162 -7.53 -3.15 5.62
C PRO A 162 -7.95 -2.10 4.59
N GLY A 163 -8.63 -2.52 3.53
CA GLY A 163 -9.04 -1.63 2.44
C GLY A 163 -9.92 -0.44 2.88
N PHE A 164 -10.68 -0.59 3.96
CA PHE A 164 -11.50 0.50 4.52
C PHE A 164 -10.68 1.59 5.22
N LEU A 165 -9.39 1.33 5.56
CA LEU A 165 -8.59 2.25 6.35
C LEU A 165 -8.20 3.49 5.53
N GLU A 166 -8.70 4.65 5.96
CA GLU A 166 -8.38 5.92 5.33
C GLU A 166 -6.89 6.25 5.45
N HIS A 167 -6.28 6.61 4.33
CA HIS A 167 -4.89 7.02 4.27
C HIS A 167 -4.66 8.12 3.26
N SER A 168 -3.53 8.78 3.39
CA SER A 168 -3.07 9.84 2.47
C SER A 168 -1.56 9.72 2.28
N VAL A 169 -1.05 10.33 1.22
CA VAL A 169 0.39 10.40 0.97
C VAL A 169 0.83 11.86 0.95
N GLY A 170 1.83 12.18 1.76
CA GLY A 170 2.41 13.51 1.84
C GLY A 170 3.04 13.96 0.52
N THR A 171 3.19 15.25 0.35
CA THR A 171 3.79 15.84 -0.86
C THR A 171 5.25 15.41 -0.99
N ASN A 172 5.63 14.97 -2.19
CA ASN A 172 7.02 14.83 -2.55
C ASN A 172 7.62 16.22 -2.77
N ILE A 173 8.45 16.69 -1.85
CA ILE A 173 9.11 17.99 -1.93
C ILE A 173 10.44 17.93 -2.69
N ASN A 174 10.91 16.73 -3.02
CA ASN A 174 12.19 16.49 -3.68
C ASN A 174 12.05 16.51 -5.20
N LYS A 175 13.16 16.70 -5.88
CA LYS A 175 13.23 16.64 -7.35
C LYS A 175 13.19 15.21 -7.88
N ASP A 176 13.60 14.25 -7.06
CA ASP A 176 13.60 12.84 -7.42
C ASP A 176 12.17 12.28 -7.41
N GLU A 177 11.87 11.46 -8.38
CA GLU A 177 10.58 10.76 -8.45
C GLU A 177 10.53 9.60 -7.45
N ARG A 178 9.41 9.41 -6.78
CA ARG A 178 9.07 8.21 -6.04
C ARG A 178 8.20 7.30 -6.90
N ILE A 179 8.54 6.01 -6.96
CA ILE A 179 7.71 4.99 -7.61
C ILE A 179 7.34 3.93 -6.60
N SER A 180 6.06 3.66 -6.47
CA SER A 180 5.51 2.59 -5.64
C SER A 180 4.50 1.76 -6.41
N MET A 181 4.44 0.46 -6.09
CA MET A 181 3.39 -0.45 -6.53
C MET A 181 2.26 -0.40 -5.50
N SER A 182 1.05 -0.08 -5.93
CA SER A 182 -0.16 -0.19 -5.12
C SER A 182 -0.95 -1.42 -5.54
N PHE A 183 -1.62 -2.07 -4.59
CA PHE A 183 -2.44 -3.24 -4.87
C PHE A 183 -3.64 -3.34 -3.94
N ASN A 184 -4.69 -3.98 -4.43
CA ASN A 184 -5.89 -4.37 -3.71
C ASN A 184 -6.09 -5.87 -3.78
N ILE A 185 -6.56 -6.47 -2.68
CA ILE A 185 -6.91 -7.87 -2.56
C ILE A 185 -8.38 -7.99 -2.21
N ILE A 186 -9.12 -8.79 -2.96
CA ILE A 186 -10.54 -9.05 -2.78
C ILE A 186 -10.71 -10.56 -2.71
N PHE A 187 -10.97 -11.09 -1.52
CA PHE A 187 -11.13 -12.51 -1.29
C PHE A 187 -12.46 -13.03 -1.83
N ASN A 188 -12.44 -14.24 -2.37
CA ASN A 188 -13.66 -14.96 -2.76
C ASN A 188 -14.39 -15.46 -1.51
N LYS A 189 -15.32 -14.66 -0.98
CA LYS A 189 -15.99 -14.87 0.34
C LYS A 189 -17.04 -16.00 0.38
N TYR A 190 -17.32 -16.64 -0.74
CA TYR A 190 -18.45 -17.59 -0.86
C TYR A 190 -18.11 -19.04 -0.46
N ILE A 191 -17.02 -19.26 0.30
CA ILE A 191 -16.59 -20.60 0.72
C ILE A 191 -16.56 -20.72 2.26
N ILE A 192 -17.32 -19.87 2.97
CA ILE A 192 -17.48 -19.98 4.45
C ILE A 192 -18.90 -20.47 4.75
#